data_8218e59e2633a46a73c6433a60b67330
#
_entry.id   8218e59e2633a46a73c6433a60b67330
#
_cell.length_a   1.000
_cell.length_b   1.000
_cell.length_c   1.000
_cell.angle_alpha   90.00
_cell.angle_beta   90.00
_cell.angle_gamma   90.00
#
_symmetry.space_group_name_H-M   'P 1'
#
loop_
_entity.id
_entity.type
_entity.pdbx_description
1 polymer ?
#
loop_
_entity_poly.entity_id
_entity_poly.type
_entity_poly.pdbx_seq_one_letter_code
_entity_poly.pdbx_strand_id
1 'polypeptide(L)'
;MIARHASSRLALAALVAAAWGSAAPAAQPGACETITVREGDPVPANACAVNVVPRDPGPAGMLFGGPEWVPLDPQAMPGVFYDSASIKPLSERPAVMAVTVAWFYAQPRISEANGQSYRSVTQPVTMNCSANTYTVYRTLHYAGENATGSIVESPPTAGIHDAPIAHDPVQRKLRGLVCPAGGKSTRK
;
A
#
# COMPACT_ATOMS: atom_id res chain seq x y z
N MET A 1 -9.59 -82.53 11.21
CA MET A 1 -10.66 -82.97 12.12
C MET A 1 -11.74 -81.92 12.17
N ILE A 2 -12.94 -82.34 11.75
CA ILE A 2 -14.29 -81.92 12.19
C ILE A 2 -14.62 -80.46 11.88
N ALA A 3 -15.41 -80.13 10.90
CA ALA A 3 -16.79 -80.40 10.45
C ALA A 3 -17.81 -79.42 11.02
N ARG A 4 -18.62 -78.86 10.06
CA ARG A 4 -20.08 -78.58 10.13
C ARG A 4 -20.50 -77.29 10.86
N HIS A 5 -21.47 -76.53 10.51
CA HIS A 5 -22.69 -76.71 9.67
C HIS A 5 -23.21 -75.35 9.15
N ALA A 6 -23.74 -75.41 8.00
CA ALA A 6 -24.80 -74.68 7.37
C ALA A 6 -25.95 -74.18 8.26
N SER A 7 -26.51 -73.03 7.88
CA SER A 7 -27.97 -72.88 7.87
C SER A 7 -28.34 -71.57 7.14
N SER A 8 -28.98 -71.79 6.02
CA SER A 8 -29.78 -70.80 5.26
C SER A 8 -30.92 -70.23 6.09
N ARG A 9 -31.15 -68.93 6.02
CA ARG A 9 -32.51 -68.41 6.16
C ARG A 9 -32.66 -67.21 5.20
N LEU A 10 -33.46 -67.42 4.20
CA LEU A 10 -34.13 -66.38 3.41
C LEU A 10 -35.06 -65.60 4.35
N ALA A 11 -35.00 -64.29 4.26
CA ALA A 11 -36.09 -63.43 4.72
C ALA A 11 -36.25 -62.32 3.70
N LEU A 12 -37.36 -62.31 3.01
CA LEU A 12 -37.94 -61.22 2.24
C LEU A 12 -38.17 -60.05 3.25
N ALA A 13 -37.75 -58.85 2.87
CA ALA A 13 -38.28 -57.63 3.49
C ALA A 13 -38.34 -56.50 2.48
N ALA A 14 -39.53 -56.08 2.27
CA ALA A 14 -40.13 -54.97 1.58
C ALA A 14 -39.28 -53.73 1.29
N LEU A 15 -39.31 -53.30 0.01
CA LEU A 15 -38.98 -51.95 -0.44
C LEU A 15 -40.00 -50.96 0.14
N VAL A 16 -39.57 -50.09 1.05
CA VAL A 16 -40.29 -48.87 1.42
C VAL A 16 -39.50 -47.74 0.75
N ALA A 17 -40.00 -47.23 -0.34
CA ALA A 17 -39.55 -46.01 -0.96
C ALA A 17 -39.99 -44.81 -0.09
N ALA A 18 -39.11 -44.34 0.75
CA ALA A 18 -39.29 -43.05 1.44
C ALA A 18 -38.87 -41.94 0.47
N ALA A 19 -39.86 -41.26 -0.10
CA ALA A 19 -39.66 -39.99 -0.81
C ALA A 19 -39.21 -38.94 0.20
N TRP A 20 -37.93 -38.68 0.25
CA TRP A 20 -37.38 -37.55 0.97
C TRP A 20 -37.63 -36.29 0.14
N GLY A 21 -38.73 -35.65 0.43
CA GLY A 21 -38.97 -34.29 0.00
C GLY A 21 -37.88 -33.41 0.61
N SER A 22 -36.97 -32.94 -0.23
CA SER A 22 -36.04 -31.86 0.15
C SER A 22 -36.84 -30.58 0.41
N ALA A 23 -37.25 -30.37 1.65
CA ALA A 23 -37.73 -29.07 2.07
C ALA A 23 -36.52 -28.13 1.99
N ALA A 24 -36.53 -27.19 1.07
CA ALA A 24 -35.60 -26.05 1.08
C ALA A 24 -35.74 -25.37 2.43
N PRO A 25 -34.63 -25.08 3.14
CA PRO A 25 -34.71 -24.34 4.38
C PRO A 25 -35.35 -22.98 4.06
N ALA A 26 -36.49 -22.71 4.68
CA ALA A 26 -37.12 -21.41 4.67
C ALA A 26 -36.10 -20.42 5.24
N ALA A 27 -35.74 -19.41 4.46
CA ALA A 27 -34.88 -18.32 4.92
C ALA A 27 -35.52 -17.71 6.19
N GLN A 28 -34.83 -17.83 7.31
CA GLN A 28 -35.28 -17.24 8.56
C GLN A 28 -35.21 -15.70 8.41
N PRO A 29 -36.31 -14.97 8.52
CA PRO A 29 -36.26 -13.53 8.51
C PRO A 29 -35.60 -13.06 9.82
N GLY A 30 -34.40 -12.53 9.73
CA GLY A 30 -33.75 -11.89 10.87
C GLY A 30 -32.27 -12.24 11.13
N ALA A 31 -31.65 -13.14 10.39
CA ALA A 31 -30.21 -13.33 10.52
C ALA A 31 -29.49 -12.16 9.84
N CYS A 32 -29.08 -11.20 10.64
CA CYS A 32 -28.18 -10.14 10.19
C CYS A 32 -26.81 -10.72 9.90
N GLU A 33 -26.34 -10.60 8.66
CA GLU A 33 -25.01 -11.06 8.25
C GLU A 33 -24.01 -9.89 8.27
N THR A 34 -22.88 -10.11 8.93
CA THR A 34 -21.76 -9.18 8.84
C THR A 34 -21.03 -9.46 7.54
N ILE A 35 -21.03 -8.50 6.64
CA ILE A 35 -20.33 -8.61 5.36
C ILE A 35 -19.06 -7.78 5.36
N THR A 36 -18.06 -8.26 4.64
CA THR A 36 -16.82 -7.52 4.39
C THR A 36 -16.87 -6.99 2.97
N VAL A 37 -16.81 -5.65 2.82
CA VAL A 37 -16.75 -4.97 1.52
C VAL A 37 -15.45 -4.19 1.40
N ARG A 38 -14.98 -3.98 0.19
CA ARG A 38 -13.84 -3.08 -0.06
C ARG A 38 -14.34 -1.64 -0.14
N GLU A 39 -13.48 -0.73 0.25
CA GLU A 39 -13.76 0.71 0.14
C GLU A 39 -14.17 1.08 -1.29
N GLY A 40 -15.36 1.68 -1.44
CA GLY A 40 -15.94 2.08 -2.71
C GLY A 40 -16.83 1.02 -3.37
N ASP A 41 -16.94 -0.19 -2.84
CA ASP A 41 -17.88 -1.19 -3.36
C ASP A 41 -19.30 -0.94 -2.82
N PRO A 42 -20.36 -1.23 -3.61
CA PRO A 42 -21.73 -1.06 -3.16
C PRO A 42 -22.05 -2.00 -2.01
N VAL A 43 -22.64 -1.45 -0.95
CA VAL A 43 -23.12 -2.23 0.20
C VAL A 43 -24.47 -2.86 -0.13
N PRO A 44 -24.64 -4.20 -0.02
CA PRO A 44 -25.94 -4.83 -0.19
C PRO A 44 -26.96 -4.34 0.83
N ALA A 45 -28.21 -4.13 0.41
CA ALA A 45 -29.26 -3.58 1.26
C ALA A 45 -29.64 -4.46 2.46
N ASN A 46 -29.23 -5.72 2.48
CA ASN A 46 -29.47 -6.70 3.55
C ASN A 46 -28.33 -6.83 4.56
N ALA A 47 -27.30 -6.01 4.44
CA ALA A 47 -26.18 -6.02 5.38
C ALA A 47 -26.55 -5.30 6.68
N CYS A 48 -26.38 -5.96 7.83
CA CYS A 48 -26.59 -5.36 9.14
C CYS A 48 -25.32 -4.82 9.78
N ALA A 49 -24.18 -5.36 9.43
CA ALA A 49 -22.89 -4.84 9.80
C ALA A 49 -21.95 -4.92 8.60
N VAL A 50 -21.19 -3.87 8.36
CA VAL A 50 -20.27 -3.78 7.23
C VAL A 50 -18.88 -3.58 7.77
N ASN A 51 -18.01 -4.53 7.50
CA ASN A 51 -16.58 -4.38 7.76
C ASN A 51 -15.93 -3.84 6.47
N VAL A 52 -15.57 -2.56 6.48
CA VAL A 52 -14.92 -1.94 5.32
C VAL A 52 -13.42 -2.24 5.39
N VAL A 53 -12.95 -3.04 4.46
CA VAL A 53 -11.52 -3.25 4.26
C VAL A 53 -11.04 -2.16 3.29
N PRO A 54 -9.99 -1.40 3.65
CA PRO A 54 -9.40 -0.46 2.72
C PRO A 54 -9.09 -1.19 1.41
N ARG A 55 -9.48 -0.59 0.29
CA ARG A 55 -9.03 -1.10 -1.00
C ARG A 55 -7.51 -0.98 -0.95
N ASP A 56 -6.81 -2.14 -1.02
CA ASP A 56 -5.39 -2.09 -1.28
C ASP A 56 -5.22 -1.07 -2.42
N PRO A 57 -4.42 -0.01 -2.25
CA PRO A 57 -4.03 0.76 -3.39
C PRO A 57 -3.32 -0.26 -4.29
N GLY A 58 -4.07 -0.82 -5.22
CA GLY A 58 -3.52 -1.65 -6.28
C GLY A 58 -2.35 -0.87 -6.84
N PRO A 59 -1.34 -1.47 -7.47
CA PRO A 59 -0.12 -0.75 -7.83
C PRO A 59 -0.53 0.62 -8.30
N ALA A 60 -0.29 1.60 -7.42
CA ALA A 60 -0.79 2.97 -7.59
C ALA A 60 -0.19 3.45 -8.91
N GLY A 61 -0.95 3.44 -9.97
CA GLY A 61 -0.41 3.82 -11.24
C GLY A 61 -1.12 3.32 -12.48
N MET A 62 -2.09 2.45 -12.41
CA MET A 62 -2.69 1.95 -13.67
C MET A 62 -3.73 2.88 -14.31
N LEU A 63 -4.16 3.94 -13.65
CA LEU A 63 -5.07 4.93 -14.26
C LEU A 63 -4.44 6.31 -14.51
N PHE A 64 -3.28 6.59 -13.93
CA PHE A 64 -2.51 7.82 -14.14
C PHE A 64 -1.03 7.43 -14.10
N GLY A 65 -0.41 7.02 -15.15
CA GLY A 65 1.00 6.62 -15.24
C GLY A 65 1.68 6.41 -13.88
N GLY A 66 2.25 5.23 -13.64
CA GLY A 66 2.95 4.95 -12.38
C GLY A 66 4.06 5.95 -12.10
N PRO A 67 4.69 5.89 -10.91
CA PRO A 67 5.79 6.77 -10.59
C PRO A 67 6.91 6.66 -11.63
N GLU A 68 7.41 7.80 -12.07
CA GLU A 68 8.52 7.89 -13.01
C GLU A 68 9.83 8.11 -12.24
N TRP A 69 10.48 7.01 -11.87
CA TRP A 69 11.69 7.03 -11.06
C TRP A 69 12.91 7.45 -11.86
N VAL A 70 13.47 8.60 -11.53
CA VAL A 70 14.68 9.16 -12.12
C VAL A 70 15.80 9.11 -11.07
N PRO A 71 16.99 8.58 -11.39
CA PRO A 71 18.12 8.61 -10.45
C PRO A 71 18.48 10.05 -10.08
N LEU A 72 18.65 10.32 -8.78
CA LEU A 72 18.98 11.66 -8.32
C LEU A 72 20.43 12.04 -8.64
N ASP A 73 21.35 11.13 -8.34
CA ASP A 73 22.77 11.24 -8.69
C ASP A 73 23.40 9.83 -8.68
N PRO A 74 23.46 9.14 -9.82
CA PRO A 74 23.91 7.74 -9.87
C PRO A 74 25.31 7.51 -9.35
N GLN A 75 26.19 8.51 -9.43
CA GLN A 75 27.58 8.39 -9.02
C GLN A 75 27.78 8.70 -7.53
N ALA A 76 27.17 9.78 -7.05
CA ALA A 76 27.34 10.21 -5.68
C ALA A 76 26.35 9.58 -4.71
N MET A 77 25.15 9.21 -5.18
CA MET A 77 24.05 8.69 -4.39
C MET A 77 23.38 7.48 -5.09
N PRO A 78 24.11 6.35 -5.25
CA PRO A 78 23.53 5.16 -5.87
C PRO A 78 22.33 4.66 -5.08
N GLY A 79 21.25 4.31 -5.79
CA GLY A 79 20.00 3.82 -5.17
C GLY A 79 19.06 4.91 -4.68
N VAL A 80 19.37 6.20 -4.88
CA VAL A 80 18.46 7.31 -4.58
C VAL A 80 17.80 7.82 -5.85
N PHE A 81 16.48 7.90 -5.83
CA PHE A 81 15.65 8.30 -6.96
C PHE A 81 14.65 9.39 -6.52
N TYR A 82 14.10 10.10 -7.49
CA TYR A 82 12.91 10.92 -7.30
C TYR A 82 11.88 10.59 -8.37
N ASP A 83 10.62 10.78 -8.03
CA ASP A 83 9.51 10.60 -8.96
C ASP A 83 9.26 11.90 -9.72
N SER A 84 9.67 11.95 -10.98
CA SER A 84 9.52 13.14 -11.83
C SER A 84 8.04 13.50 -12.07
N ALA A 85 7.14 12.50 -12.10
CA ALA A 85 5.71 12.69 -12.26
C ALA A 85 5.05 13.29 -11.00
N SER A 86 5.69 13.17 -9.83
CA SER A 86 5.16 13.71 -8.57
C SER A 86 5.49 15.19 -8.34
N ILE A 87 6.38 15.78 -9.17
CA ILE A 87 6.79 17.17 -9.01
C ILE A 87 5.61 18.10 -9.31
N LYS A 88 5.21 18.87 -8.31
CA LYS A 88 4.13 19.85 -8.45
C LYS A 88 4.32 21.07 -7.58
N PRO A 89 3.96 22.26 -8.05
CA PRO A 89 3.90 23.44 -7.21
C PRO A 89 2.73 23.34 -6.23
N LEU A 90 2.99 23.62 -4.95
CA LEU A 90 1.96 23.77 -3.92
C LEU A 90 1.64 25.24 -3.67
N SER A 91 2.61 26.13 -3.87
CA SER A 91 2.46 27.57 -3.75
C SER A 91 3.52 28.26 -4.61
N GLU A 92 3.17 29.42 -5.15
CA GLU A 92 4.10 30.28 -5.90
C GLU A 92 4.77 31.34 -5.02
N ARG A 93 4.09 31.77 -3.97
CA ARG A 93 4.55 32.84 -3.05
C ARG A 93 4.15 32.52 -1.61
N PRO A 94 5.07 31.99 -0.79
CA PRO A 94 6.43 31.54 -1.13
C PRO A 94 6.44 30.37 -2.11
N ALA A 95 7.51 30.20 -2.88
CA ALA A 95 7.65 29.07 -3.80
C ALA A 95 7.83 27.77 -2.99
N VAL A 96 6.82 26.90 -3.06
CA VAL A 96 6.78 25.61 -2.36
C VAL A 96 6.49 24.51 -3.38
N MET A 97 7.34 23.50 -3.40
CA MET A 97 7.25 22.36 -4.34
C MET A 97 7.01 21.07 -3.56
N ALA A 98 6.21 20.17 -4.13
CA ALA A 98 6.12 18.79 -3.66
C ALA A 98 6.88 17.86 -4.62
N VAL A 99 7.46 16.81 -4.08
CA VAL A 99 8.14 15.74 -4.82
C VAL A 99 8.24 14.50 -3.94
N THR A 100 8.27 13.31 -4.53
CA THR A 100 8.52 12.07 -3.81
C THR A 100 9.96 11.59 -4.07
N VAL A 101 10.68 11.28 -3.00
CA VAL A 101 12.02 10.69 -3.05
C VAL A 101 11.93 9.22 -2.68
N ALA A 102 12.77 8.37 -3.29
CA ALA A 102 12.83 6.95 -3.00
C ALA A 102 14.26 6.46 -2.82
N TRP A 103 14.41 5.42 -2.00
CA TRP A 103 15.64 4.64 -1.85
C TRP A 103 15.35 3.20 -2.26
N PHE A 104 16.10 2.69 -3.22
CA PHE A 104 16.01 1.30 -3.68
C PHE A 104 17.28 0.57 -3.27
N TYR A 105 17.10 -0.50 -2.50
CA TYR A 105 18.20 -1.26 -1.92
C TYR A 105 18.49 -2.52 -2.73
N ALA A 106 19.75 -2.70 -3.13
CA ALA A 106 20.18 -3.92 -3.81
C ALA A 106 20.01 -5.17 -2.94
N GLN A 107 20.19 -5.02 -1.61
CA GLN A 107 19.97 -6.07 -0.63
C GLN A 107 18.80 -5.69 0.28
N PRO A 108 17.97 -6.65 0.69
CA PRO A 108 16.90 -6.39 1.63
C PRO A 108 17.44 -5.80 2.93
N ARG A 109 16.71 -4.87 3.51
CA ARG A 109 16.92 -4.35 4.85
C ARG A 109 15.86 -4.90 5.80
N ILE A 110 16.19 -4.95 7.08
CA ILE A 110 15.26 -5.41 8.12
C ILE A 110 14.79 -4.18 8.91
N SER A 111 13.47 -4.08 9.09
CA SER A 111 12.88 -3.07 9.97
C SER A 111 13.21 -3.39 11.42
N GLU A 112 13.76 -2.42 12.14
CA GLU A 112 14.06 -2.56 13.57
C GLU A 112 12.77 -2.61 14.41
N ALA A 113 11.68 -2.06 13.93
CA ALA A 113 10.41 -2.00 14.66
C ALA A 113 9.66 -3.33 14.67
N ASN A 114 9.70 -4.11 13.57
CA ASN A 114 8.88 -5.32 13.43
C ASN A 114 9.62 -6.54 12.87
N GLY A 115 10.91 -6.42 12.57
CA GLY A 115 11.74 -7.52 12.05
C GLY A 115 11.43 -7.93 10.60
N GLN A 116 10.54 -7.24 9.91
CA GLN A 116 10.18 -7.55 8.52
C GLN A 116 11.20 -6.98 7.54
N SER A 117 11.35 -7.69 6.41
CA SER A 117 12.25 -7.29 5.34
C SER A 117 11.59 -6.28 4.41
N TYR A 118 12.35 -5.24 4.00
CA TYR A 118 11.95 -4.27 2.98
C TYR A 118 13.07 -4.02 1.99
N ARG A 119 12.73 -3.61 0.76
CA ARG A 119 13.67 -3.36 -0.32
C ARG A 119 13.61 -1.94 -0.88
N SER A 120 12.59 -1.21 -0.56
CA SER A 120 12.46 0.19 -0.98
C SER A 120 11.77 1.05 0.07
N VAL A 121 12.08 2.34 0.01
CA VAL A 121 11.52 3.36 0.90
C VAL A 121 11.09 4.55 0.05
N THR A 122 9.96 5.17 0.39
CA THR A 122 9.55 6.44 -0.21
C THR A 122 9.30 7.50 0.86
N GLN A 123 9.60 8.75 0.51
CA GLN A 123 9.30 9.92 1.31
C GLN A 123 8.69 11.03 0.44
N PRO A 124 7.41 11.33 0.58
CA PRO A 124 6.85 12.59 0.08
C PRO A 124 7.48 13.77 0.80
N VAL A 125 8.06 14.66 0.05
CA VAL A 125 8.78 15.85 0.53
C VAL A 125 8.07 17.10 0.05
N THR A 126 7.90 18.06 0.93
CA THR A 126 7.54 19.45 0.58
C THR A 126 8.78 20.33 0.79
N MET A 127 9.13 21.04 -0.25
CA MET A 127 10.34 21.87 -0.28
C MET A 127 9.95 23.35 -0.39
N ASN A 128 10.30 24.15 0.62
CA ASN A 128 10.17 25.59 0.57
C ASN A 128 11.41 26.18 -0.09
N CYS A 129 11.31 26.45 -1.37
CA CYS A 129 12.42 26.98 -2.17
C CYS A 129 12.89 28.37 -1.72
N SER A 130 11.97 29.19 -1.17
CA SER A 130 12.26 30.53 -0.70
C SER A 130 13.01 30.54 0.63
N ALA A 131 12.60 29.66 1.57
CA ALA A 131 13.20 29.55 2.90
C ALA A 131 14.41 28.61 2.94
N ASN A 132 14.66 27.81 1.90
CA ASN A 132 15.65 26.74 1.87
C ASN A 132 15.43 25.68 2.96
N THR A 133 14.18 25.29 3.19
CA THR A 133 13.78 24.27 4.14
C THR A 133 12.97 23.19 3.46
N TYR A 134 12.86 22.01 4.11
CA TYR A 134 12.03 20.91 3.64
C TYR A 134 11.29 20.25 4.80
N THR A 135 10.17 19.61 4.47
CA THR A 135 9.35 18.84 5.39
C THR A 135 9.09 17.47 4.80
N VAL A 136 9.26 16.43 5.63
CA VAL A 136 8.87 15.04 5.31
C VAL A 136 7.65 14.70 6.17
N TYR A 137 6.54 14.34 5.53
CA TYR A 137 5.30 14.02 6.24
C TYR A 137 5.20 12.56 6.67
N ARG A 138 5.79 11.68 5.89
CA ARG A 138 5.78 10.24 6.16
C ARG A 138 6.93 9.54 5.46
N THR A 139 7.30 8.39 6.01
CA THR A 139 8.21 7.43 5.37
C THR A 139 7.45 6.12 5.20
N LEU A 140 7.54 5.49 4.04
CA LEU A 140 6.91 4.21 3.76
C LEU A 140 7.98 3.22 3.33
N HIS A 141 8.03 2.07 4.02
CA HIS A 141 8.90 0.95 3.68
C HIS A 141 8.10 -0.11 2.94
N TYR A 142 8.59 -0.58 1.80
CA TYR A 142 7.91 -1.55 0.94
C TYR A 142 8.69 -2.86 0.88
N ALA A 143 7.97 -3.98 0.91
CA ALA A 143 8.57 -5.31 0.80
C ALA A 143 9.27 -5.53 -0.55
N GLY A 144 8.74 -4.96 -1.61
CA GLY A 144 9.26 -5.09 -2.98
C GLY A 144 10.25 -3.99 -3.37
N GLU A 145 10.84 -4.16 -4.55
CA GLU A 145 11.67 -3.16 -5.21
C GLU A 145 10.80 -2.04 -5.81
N ASN A 146 11.42 -0.88 -6.09
CA ASN A 146 10.77 0.23 -6.81
C ASN A 146 9.45 0.71 -6.18
N ALA A 147 9.37 0.71 -4.84
CA ALA A 147 8.17 1.08 -4.09
C ALA A 147 6.94 0.20 -4.41
N THR A 148 7.15 -1.10 -4.59
CA THR A 148 6.11 -2.10 -4.87
C THR A 148 5.90 -3.06 -3.72
N GLY A 149 4.83 -3.85 -3.81
CA GLY A 149 4.47 -4.81 -2.78
C GLY A 149 3.77 -4.17 -1.58
N SER A 150 3.65 -4.94 -0.50
CA SER A 150 3.00 -4.47 0.73
C SER A 150 3.85 -3.43 1.46
N ILE A 151 3.19 -2.49 2.13
CA ILE A 151 3.85 -1.61 3.08
C ILE A 151 4.19 -2.43 4.33
N VAL A 152 5.47 -2.54 4.62
CA VAL A 152 6.03 -3.27 5.77
C VAL A 152 5.96 -2.41 7.03
N GLU A 153 6.23 -1.12 6.86
CA GLU A 153 6.33 -0.18 7.95
C GLU A 153 6.09 1.25 7.48
N SER A 154 5.46 2.04 8.34
CA SER A 154 5.37 3.49 8.19
C SER A 154 5.90 4.14 9.47
N PRO A 155 7.24 4.23 9.63
CA PRO A 155 7.81 4.82 10.82
C PRO A 155 7.37 6.28 10.96
N PRO A 156 7.14 6.74 12.20
CA PRO A 156 6.82 8.14 12.44
C PRO A 156 7.96 9.01 11.94
N THR A 157 7.65 9.98 11.11
CA THR A 157 8.61 11.01 10.69
C THR A 157 8.76 12.04 11.81
N ALA A 158 9.33 11.62 12.94
CA ALA A 158 9.47 12.48 14.09
C ALA A 158 10.33 13.70 13.71
N GLY A 159 9.64 14.80 13.37
CA GLY A 159 10.26 16.11 13.46
C GLY A 159 11.03 16.63 12.26
N ILE A 160 10.91 16.06 11.06
CA ILE A 160 11.47 16.74 9.87
C ILE A 160 10.45 17.77 9.36
N HIS A 161 10.29 18.84 10.09
CA HIS A 161 9.52 20.01 9.70
C HIS A 161 10.46 21.19 9.52
N ASP A 162 10.38 21.85 8.37
CA ASP A 162 11.20 23.04 8.04
C ASP A 162 12.70 22.85 8.29
N ALA A 163 13.19 21.62 8.08
CA ALA A 163 14.59 21.30 8.24
C ALA A 163 15.44 22.01 7.19
N PRO A 164 16.63 22.51 7.54
CA PRO A 164 17.51 23.20 6.60
C PRO A 164 18.00 22.24 5.48
N ILE A 165 17.77 22.61 4.23
CA ILE A 165 18.22 21.83 3.05
C ILE A 165 19.75 21.67 3.03
N ALA A 166 20.48 22.64 3.55
CA ALA A 166 21.94 22.65 3.53
C ALA A 166 22.58 21.45 4.23
N HIS A 167 21.89 20.84 5.19
CA HIS A 167 22.43 19.76 6.00
C HIS A 167 22.18 18.36 5.39
N ASP A 168 21.31 18.26 4.37
CA ASP A 168 20.96 17.02 3.73
C ASP A 168 21.42 17.01 2.27
N PRO A 169 22.37 16.13 1.87
CA PRO A 169 22.88 16.08 0.50
C PRO A 169 21.81 15.69 -0.53
N VAL A 170 20.86 14.83 -0.16
CA VAL A 170 19.74 14.43 -1.04
C VAL A 170 18.86 15.64 -1.31
N GLN A 171 18.47 16.35 -0.25
CA GLN A 171 17.59 17.51 -0.37
C GLN A 171 18.28 18.69 -1.09
N ARG A 172 19.59 18.87 -0.91
CA ARG A 172 20.35 19.87 -1.69
C ARG A 172 20.34 19.59 -3.19
N LYS A 173 20.55 18.33 -3.57
CA LYS A 173 20.52 17.93 -4.98
C LYS A 173 19.12 18.07 -5.55
N LEU A 174 18.13 17.58 -4.83
CA LEU A 174 16.71 17.63 -5.20
C LEU A 174 16.25 19.08 -5.40
N ARG A 175 16.65 20.01 -4.53
CA ARG A 175 16.33 21.44 -4.66
C ARG A 175 16.77 22.02 -6.01
N GLY A 176 17.96 21.64 -6.47
CA GLY A 176 18.49 22.09 -7.76
C GLY A 176 17.65 21.63 -8.96
N LEU A 177 16.87 20.56 -8.79
CA LEU A 177 16.02 19.97 -9.84
C LEU A 177 14.58 20.51 -9.78
N VAL A 178 14.02 20.67 -8.59
CA VAL A 178 12.59 20.96 -8.42
C VAL A 178 12.29 22.43 -8.16
N CYS A 179 13.22 23.16 -7.56
CA CYS A 179 12.99 24.59 -7.29
C CYS A 179 13.22 25.41 -8.57
N PRO A 180 12.33 26.35 -8.87
CA PRO A 180 12.55 27.28 -9.98
C PRO A 180 13.88 28.01 -9.77
N ALA A 181 14.66 28.11 -10.83
CA ALA A 181 15.88 28.92 -10.80
C ALA A 181 15.48 30.33 -10.33
N GLY A 182 15.99 30.73 -9.19
CA GLY A 182 15.63 32.00 -8.57
C GLY A 182 15.83 33.12 -9.60
N GLY A 183 14.73 33.73 -10.02
CA GLY A 183 14.78 34.92 -10.85
C GLY A 183 15.70 35.90 -10.14
N LYS A 184 16.78 36.29 -10.79
CA LYS A 184 17.63 37.38 -10.32
C LYS A 184 16.66 38.53 -10.05
N SER A 185 16.43 38.80 -8.76
CA SER A 185 15.74 40.03 -8.36
C SER A 185 16.54 41.19 -8.97
N THR A 186 16.07 41.67 -10.11
CA THR A 186 16.52 42.98 -10.60
C THR A 186 16.03 44.00 -9.59
N ARG A 187 16.84 44.23 -8.57
CA ARG A 187 16.73 45.47 -7.79
C ARG A 187 16.93 46.64 -8.77
N LYS A 188 15.83 47.27 -9.08
CA LYS A 188 15.84 48.64 -9.55
C LYS A 188 15.96 49.59 -8.37
#